data_63af8e37128afb268573e20d56c11202
#
_entry.id   63af8e37128afb268573e20d56c11202
#
_cell.length_a   1.000
_cell.length_b   1.000
_cell.length_c   1.000
_cell.angle_alpha   90.00
_cell.angle_beta   90.00
_cell.angle_gamma   90.00
#
_symmetry.space_group_name_H-M   'P 1'
#
loop_
_entity.id
_entity.type
_entity.pdbx_description
1 polymer ?
#
loop_
_entity_poly.entity_id
_entity_poly.type
_entity_poly.pdbx_seq_one_letter_code
_entity_poly.pdbx_strand_id
1 'polypeptide(L)'
;MNTMNTRENMIQDYDAILDERYGKEGTPERVEFEEAAYAYYSGLILRDARREARVSQEELAKRTNTTKSYISRIENGVIVPSVAVFYRMIAALGMSVQIVCPAVSGYQTPTNQRYLSDVEPASYGNKK
;
A
#
# COMPACT_ATOMS: atom_id res chain seq x y z
N MET A 1 15.63 -24.79 -21.52
CA MET A 1 15.74 -24.76 -20.06
C MET A 1 15.04 -23.51 -19.53
N ASN A 2 14.02 -23.75 -18.82
CA ASN A 2 13.01 -22.76 -18.44
C ASN A 2 13.47 -21.88 -17.29
N THR A 3 13.86 -20.66 -17.58
CA THR A 3 14.02 -19.59 -16.58
C THR A 3 12.72 -19.22 -15.87
N MET A 4 11.56 -19.61 -16.38
CA MET A 4 10.26 -19.47 -15.70
C MET A 4 10.13 -20.40 -14.48
N ASN A 5 10.72 -21.59 -14.53
CA ASN A 5 10.60 -22.57 -13.47
C ASN A 5 11.31 -22.16 -12.16
N THR A 6 12.33 -21.32 -12.26
CA THR A 6 13.10 -20.86 -11.09
C THR A 6 12.35 -19.80 -10.28
N ARG A 7 11.56 -18.95 -10.92
CA ARG A 7 10.76 -17.92 -10.23
C ARG A 7 9.49 -18.50 -9.61
N GLU A 8 8.82 -19.40 -10.31
CA GLU A 8 7.67 -20.13 -9.76
C GLU A 8 8.09 -20.98 -8.56
N ASN A 9 9.24 -21.64 -8.64
CA ASN A 9 9.78 -22.40 -7.53
C ASN A 9 10.16 -21.51 -6.33
N MET A 10 10.71 -20.32 -6.57
CA MET A 10 11.03 -19.38 -5.49
C MET A 10 9.79 -18.83 -4.79
N ILE A 11 8.71 -18.59 -5.51
CA ILE A 11 7.44 -18.15 -4.95
C ILE A 11 6.80 -19.27 -4.14
N GLN A 12 6.81 -20.50 -4.65
CA GLN A 12 6.32 -21.67 -3.94
C GLN A 12 7.13 -21.97 -2.69
N ASP A 13 8.45 -21.85 -2.75
CA ASP A 13 9.33 -22.02 -1.60
C ASP A 13 9.08 -20.96 -0.52
N TYR A 14 8.80 -19.73 -0.92
CA TYR A 14 8.49 -18.65 0.01
C TYR A 14 7.14 -18.88 0.71
N ASP A 15 6.12 -19.29 -0.03
CA ASP A 15 4.82 -19.63 0.54
C ASP A 15 4.91 -20.80 1.52
N ALA A 16 5.70 -21.81 1.19
CA ALA A 16 5.95 -22.94 2.09
C ALA A 16 6.64 -22.51 3.39
N ILE A 17 7.59 -21.59 3.31
CA ILE A 17 8.26 -21.01 4.49
C ILE A 17 7.26 -20.20 5.34
N LEU A 18 6.40 -19.43 4.70
CA LEU A 18 5.37 -18.67 5.40
C LEU A 18 4.36 -19.59 6.10
N ASP A 19 3.94 -20.66 5.41
CA ASP A 19 3.02 -21.64 5.97
C ASP A 19 3.62 -22.35 7.18
N GLU A 20 4.90 -22.70 7.13
CA GLU A 20 5.60 -23.34 8.24
C GLU A 20 5.77 -22.39 9.44
N ARG A 21 6.10 -21.12 9.20
CA ARG A 21 6.39 -20.16 10.27
C ARG A 21 5.17 -19.52 10.88
N TYR A 22 4.17 -19.21 10.07
CA TYR A 22 3.05 -18.36 10.44
C TYR A 22 1.69 -19.01 10.22
N GLY A 23 1.68 -20.31 9.86
CA GLY A 23 0.46 -21.03 9.56
C GLY A 23 -0.02 -20.84 8.12
N LYS A 24 -0.88 -21.73 7.71
CA LYS A 24 -1.47 -21.72 6.37
C LYS A 24 -2.38 -20.50 6.18
N GLU A 25 -2.52 -20.09 4.93
CA GLU A 25 -3.44 -19.02 4.56
C GLU A 25 -4.83 -19.25 5.14
N GLY A 26 -5.40 -18.21 5.75
CA GLY A 26 -6.71 -18.26 6.40
C GLY A 26 -6.71 -18.71 7.86
N THR A 27 -5.58 -19.17 8.41
CA THR A 27 -5.48 -19.45 9.84
C THR A 27 -5.38 -18.16 10.65
N PRO A 28 -5.83 -18.15 11.93
CA PRO A 28 -5.74 -16.96 12.77
C PRO A 28 -4.31 -16.41 12.89
N GLU A 29 -3.33 -17.29 13.02
CA GLU A 29 -1.91 -16.92 13.13
C GLU A 29 -1.41 -16.24 11.85
N ARG A 30 -1.84 -16.73 10.69
CA ARG A 30 -1.45 -16.15 9.41
C ARG A 30 -2.10 -14.79 9.20
N VAL A 31 -3.36 -14.65 9.55
CA VAL A 31 -4.09 -13.38 9.47
C VAL A 31 -3.44 -12.32 10.37
N GLU A 32 -3.09 -12.68 11.60
CA GLU A 32 -2.40 -11.78 12.53
C GLU A 32 -1.05 -11.33 11.97
N PHE A 33 -0.28 -12.25 11.40
CA PHE A 33 0.99 -11.93 10.75
C PHE A 33 0.80 -10.97 9.58
N GLU A 34 -0.17 -11.21 8.72
CA GLU A 34 -0.46 -10.37 7.55
C GLU A 34 -0.92 -8.97 7.95
N GLU A 35 -1.79 -8.86 8.95
CA GLU A 35 -2.22 -7.57 9.49
C GLU A 35 -1.05 -6.76 10.05
N ALA A 36 -0.16 -7.41 10.80
CA ALA A 36 1.03 -6.76 11.31
C ALA A 36 1.98 -6.30 10.19
N ALA A 37 2.12 -7.11 9.14
CA ALA A 37 2.90 -6.76 7.96
C ALA A 37 2.30 -5.55 7.23
N TYR A 38 1.00 -5.52 7.04
CA TYR A 38 0.31 -4.40 6.39
C TYR A 38 0.42 -3.11 7.20
N ALA A 39 0.32 -3.19 8.53
CA ALA A 39 0.54 -2.05 9.40
C ALA A 39 1.96 -1.49 9.25
N TYR A 40 2.95 -2.37 9.26
CA TYR A 40 4.35 -1.99 9.10
C TYR A 40 4.61 -1.33 7.74
N TYR A 41 4.17 -1.96 6.65
CA TYR A 41 4.41 -1.44 5.31
C TYR A 41 3.64 -0.15 5.03
N SER A 42 2.39 -0.05 5.46
CA SER A 42 1.59 1.18 5.31
C SER A 42 2.27 2.36 6.00
N GLY A 43 2.77 2.14 7.22
CA GLY A 43 3.49 3.15 7.97
C GLY A 43 4.79 3.58 7.31
N LEU A 44 5.55 2.61 6.80
CA LEU A 44 6.81 2.87 6.11
C LEU A 44 6.59 3.67 4.81
N ILE A 45 5.61 3.28 4.01
CA ILE A 45 5.25 3.97 2.76
C ILE A 45 4.84 5.42 3.07
N LEU A 46 3.99 5.62 4.05
CA LEU A 46 3.55 6.96 4.42
C LEU A 46 4.70 7.84 4.91
N ARG A 47 5.56 7.29 5.76
CA ARG A 47 6.74 8.00 6.27
C ARG A 47 7.68 8.41 5.15
N ASP A 48 8.00 7.48 4.25
CA ASP A 48 8.91 7.73 3.14
C ASP A 48 8.32 8.76 2.18
N ALA A 49 7.05 8.65 1.82
CA ALA A 49 6.35 9.61 0.98
C ALA A 49 6.34 11.00 1.62
N ARG A 50 6.06 11.08 2.92
CA ARG A 50 6.04 12.35 3.65
C ARG A 50 7.43 12.99 3.66
N ARG A 51 8.48 12.23 3.93
CA ARG A 51 9.87 12.73 3.94
C ARG A 51 10.31 13.17 2.56
N GLU A 52 9.95 12.44 1.53
CA GLU A 52 10.25 12.82 0.14
C GLU A 52 9.56 14.13 -0.24
N ALA A 53 8.31 14.31 0.20
CA ALA A 53 7.57 15.55 0.00
C ALA A 53 8.06 16.71 0.92
N ARG A 54 8.96 16.44 1.87
CA ARG A 54 9.47 17.39 2.87
C ARG A 54 8.36 18.02 3.72
N VAL A 55 7.37 17.22 4.08
CA VAL A 55 6.23 17.62 4.88
C VAL A 55 6.41 17.04 6.30
N SER A 56 6.17 17.86 7.32
CA SER A 56 6.18 17.39 8.70
C SER A 56 4.92 16.58 9.03
N GLN A 57 4.99 15.79 10.10
CA GLN A 57 3.80 15.09 10.61
C GLN A 57 2.67 16.06 10.97
N GLU A 58 3.02 17.20 11.55
CA GLU A 58 2.05 18.25 11.90
C GLU A 58 1.37 18.82 10.67
N GLU A 59 2.14 19.11 9.63
CA GLU A 59 1.60 19.66 8.38
C GLU A 59 0.71 18.65 7.67
N LEU A 60 1.12 17.37 7.61
CA LEU A 60 0.28 16.33 7.03
C LEU A 60 -1.02 16.16 7.81
N ALA A 61 -0.95 16.17 9.14
CA ALA A 61 -2.13 16.10 10.00
C ALA A 61 -3.09 17.26 9.71
N LYS A 62 -2.57 18.46 9.55
CA LYS A 62 -3.34 19.65 9.21
C LYS A 62 -4.04 19.50 7.84
N ARG A 63 -3.32 19.07 6.83
CA ARG A 63 -3.85 18.86 5.47
C ARG A 63 -4.95 17.81 5.40
N THR A 64 -4.88 16.82 6.26
CA THR A 64 -5.82 15.69 6.28
C THR A 64 -6.89 15.80 7.38
N ASN A 65 -6.90 16.90 8.12
CA ASN A 65 -7.80 17.12 9.25
C ASN A 65 -7.73 15.98 10.28
N THR A 66 -6.51 15.58 10.60
CA THR A 66 -6.20 14.56 11.60
C THR A 66 -5.25 15.12 12.65
N THR A 67 -4.69 14.28 13.49
CA THR A 67 -3.74 14.68 14.53
C THR A 67 -2.33 14.18 14.23
N LYS A 68 -1.32 14.88 14.68
CA LYS A 68 0.07 14.43 14.63
C LYS A 68 0.24 13.06 15.27
N SER A 69 -0.41 12.82 16.40
CA SER A 69 -0.40 11.54 17.10
C SER A 69 -0.93 10.41 16.21
N TYR A 70 -2.00 10.65 15.46
CA TYR A 70 -2.57 9.69 14.53
C TYR A 70 -1.58 9.35 13.39
N ILE A 71 -0.97 10.36 12.79
CA ILE A 71 0.07 10.16 11.77
C ILE A 71 1.23 9.35 12.33
N SER A 72 1.73 9.71 13.50
CA SER A 72 2.83 9.02 14.16
C SER A 72 2.51 7.54 14.42
N ARG A 73 1.30 7.24 14.86
CA ARG A 73 0.88 5.85 15.12
C ARG A 73 0.79 5.02 13.85
N ILE A 74 0.35 5.60 12.75
CA ILE A 74 0.37 4.93 11.43
C ILE A 74 1.82 4.67 11.02
N GLU A 75 2.69 5.67 11.07
CA GLU A 75 4.08 5.55 10.64
C GLU A 75 4.88 4.55 11.49
N ASN A 76 4.51 4.36 12.74
CA ASN A 76 5.12 3.38 13.64
C ASN A 76 4.48 1.99 13.57
N GLY A 77 3.52 1.78 12.69
CA GLY A 77 2.87 0.49 12.51
C GLY A 77 1.94 0.09 13.65
N VAL A 78 1.51 1.04 14.49
CA VAL A 78 0.60 0.78 15.61
C VAL A 78 -0.83 0.60 15.13
N ILE A 79 -1.21 1.35 14.10
CA ILE A 79 -2.54 1.28 13.49
C ILE A 79 -2.44 1.17 11.97
N VAL A 80 -3.39 0.46 11.38
CA VAL A 80 -3.56 0.38 9.93
C VAL A 80 -4.62 1.40 9.53
N PRO A 81 -4.30 2.39 8.68
CA PRO A 81 -5.31 3.31 8.21
C PRO A 81 -6.29 2.59 7.28
N SER A 82 -7.53 3.07 7.20
CA SER A 82 -8.43 2.62 6.14
C SER A 82 -7.87 3.01 4.77
N VAL A 83 -8.28 2.32 3.73
CA VAL A 83 -7.87 2.63 2.35
C VAL A 83 -8.18 4.07 1.99
N ALA A 84 -9.37 4.56 2.36
CA ALA A 84 -9.78 5.94 2.09
C ALA A 84 -8.86 6.96 2.79
N VAL A 85 -8.52 6.71 4.05
CA VAL A 85 -7.62 7.58 4.82
C VAL A 85 -6.21 7.54 4.23
N PHE A 86 -5.71 6.36 3.90
CA PHE A 86 -4.39 6.19 3.30
C PHE A 86 -4.28 6.96 1.97
N TYR A 87 -5.24 6.80 1.08
CA TYR A 87 -5.28 7.53 -0.20
C TYR A 87 -5.35 9.04 0.00
N ARG A 88 -6.13 9.50 0.97
CA ARG A 88 -6.22 10.92 1.30
C ARG A 88 -4.88 11.48 1.79
N MET A 89 -4.16 10.73 2.60
CA MET A 89 -2.84 11.13 3.08
C MET A 89 -1.82 11.21 1.94
N ILE A 90 -1.78 10.21 1.08
CA ILE A 90 -0.88 10.19 -0.08
C ILE A 90 -1.23 11.35 -1.05
N ALA A 91 -2.50 11.59 -1.30
CA ALA A 91 -2.95 12.71 -2.13
C ALA A 91 -2.58 14.07 -1.53
N ALA A 92 -2.65 14.21 -0.21
CA ALA A 92 -2.25 15.44 0.50
C ALA A 92 -0.74 15.73 0.36
N LEU A 93 0.05 14.73 0.04
CA LEU A 93 1.48 14.85 -0.26
C LEU A 93 1.78 15.13 -1.74
N GLY A 94 0.75 15.27 -2.57
CA GLY A 94 0.90 15.44 -4.01
C GLY A 94 1.26 14.17 -4.76
N MET A 95 1.03 13.01 -4.16
CA MET A 95 1.38 11.70 -4.72
C MET A 95 0.13 10.88 -5.01
N SER A 96 0.30 9.78 -5.70
CA SER A 96 -0.77 8.81 -5.99
C SER A 96 -0.28 7.39 -5.76
N VAL A 97 -1.22 6.49 -5.51
CA VAL A 97 -0.93 5.06 -5.39
C VAL A 97 -1.16 4.39 -6.73
N GLN A 98 -0.18 3.61 -7.16
CA GLN A 98 -0.27 2.80 -8.38
C GLN A 98 -0.15 1.33 -8.03
N ILE A 99 -0.92 0.51 -8.74
CA ILE A 99 -0.80 -0.94 -8.66
C ILE A 99 0.05 -1.40 -9.83
N VAL A 100 1.15 -2.06 -9.51
CA VAL A 100 2.10 -2.56 -10.50
C VAL A 100 2.11 -4.07 -10.45
N CYS A 101 2.05 -4.73 -11.59
CA CYS A 101 2.21 -6.17 -11.70
C CYS A 101 3.68 -6.51 -11.94
N PRO A 102 4.42 -7.06 -10.96
CA PRO A 102 5.85 -7.32 -11.10
C PRO A 102 6.19 -8.58 -11.90
N ALA A 103 5.19 -9.36 -12.29
CA ALA A 103 5.38 -10.72 -12.78
C ALA A 103 5.71 -10.83 -14.27
N VAL A 104 5.74 -9.72 -15.03
CA VAL A 104 5.94 -9.76 -16.48
C VAL A 104 7.25 -9.05 -16.82
N SER A 105 8.23 -9.84 -17.30
CA SER A 105 9.45 -9.31 -17.88
C SER A 105 9.10 -8.51 -19.15
N GLY A 106 9.51 -7.25 -19.20
CA GLY A 106 9.12 -6.35 -20.27
C GLY A 106 7.84 -5.57 -20.01
N TYR A 107 7.39 -5.58 -18.76
CA TYR A 107 6.28 -4.77 -18.32
C TYR A 107 6.62 -3.29 -18.47
N GLN A 108 6.12 -2.72 -19.51
CA GLN A 108 6.07 -1.27 -19.62
C GLN A 108 5.00 -0.80 -18.64
N THR A 109 5.35 0.14 -17.80
CA THR A 109 4.38 0.80 -16.95
C THR A 109 3.09 0.98 -17.74
N PRO A 110 2.01 0.31 -17.36
CA PRO A 110 0.79 0.54 -18.08
C PRO A 110 0.50 2.02 -17.98
N THR A 111 0.07 2.53 -19.05
CA THR A 111 -0.54 3.84 -19.08
C THR A 111 -1.81 3.82 -18.21
N ASN A 112 -1.66 3.58 -16.93
CA ASN A 112 -2.71 3.79 -15.94
C ASN A 112 -3.14 5.26 -15.89
N GLN A 113 -2.38 6.13 -16.50
CA GLN A 113 -2.85 7.48 -16.81
C GLN A 113 -4.15 7.47 -17.62
N ARG A 114 -4.40 6.41 -18.38
CA ARG A 114 -5.67 6.24 -19.09
C ARG A 114 -6.84 5.98 -18.14
N TYR A 115 -6.63 5.27 -17.05
CA TYR A 115 -7.68 4.97 -16.09
C TYR A 115 -8.13 6.20 -15.29
N LEU A 116 -7.22 7.11 -15.01
CA LEU A 116 -7.52 8.32 -14.25
C LEU A 116 -8.06 9.45 -15.16
N SER A 117 -7.72 9.45 -16.45
CA SER A 117 -8.24 10.42 -17.40
C SER A 117 -9.64 10.10 -17.89
N ASP A 118 -10.05 8.83 -17.86
CA ASP A 118 -11.36 8.38 -18.30
C ASP A 118 -12.41 8.38 -17.18
N VAL A 119 -12.00 8.60 -15.94
CA VAL A 119 -12.92 8.76 -14.82
C VAL A 119 -13.19 10.25 -14.62
N GLU A 120 -14.31 10.71 -15.12
CA GLU A 120 -14.77 12.07 -14.85
C GLU A 120 -15.10 12.23 -13.37
N PRO A 121 -14.39 13.13 -12.64
CA PRO A 121 -14.66 13.34 -11.22
C PRO A 121 -16.10 13.77 -10.91
N ALA A 122 -16.78 14.32 -11.90
CA ALA A 122 -18.14 14.82 -11.77
C ALA A 122 -19.19 13.70 -11.66
N SER A 123 -18.88 12.47 -12.11
CA SER A 123 -19.84 11.37 -12.06
C SER A 123 -19.97 10.73 -10.67
N TYR A 124 -19.02 10.95 -9.78
CA TYR A 124 -19.06 10.45 -8.41
C TYR A 124 -19.77 11.38 -7.42
N GLY A 125 -19.93 12.64 -7.76
CA GLY A 125 -20.50 13.65 -6.86
C GLY A 125 -22.02 13.85 -6.97
N ASN A 126 -22.69 13.28 -7.96
CA ASN A 126 -24.08 13.60 -8.31
C ASN A 126 -25.02 12.41 -8.34
N LYS A 127 -24.84 11.46 -7.43
CA LYS A 127 -25.93 10.52 -7.16
C LYS A 127 -26.83 11.11 -6.07
N LYS A 128 -27.67 11.97 -6.50
CA LYS A 128 -28.89 12.23 -5.74
C LYS A 128 -29.96 11.22 -6.14
#